data_bc11f23f69f95bcffaeae48b771be029
#
_entry.id   bc11f23f69f95bcffaeae48b771be029
#
_cell.length_a   1.000
_cell.length_b   1.000
_cell.length_c   1.000
_cell.angle_alpha   90.00
_cell.angle_beta   90.00
_cell.angle_gamma   90.00
#
_symmetry.space_group_name_H-M   'P 1'
#
loop_
_entity.id
_entity.type
_entity.pdbx_description
1 polymer ?
#
loop_
_entity_poly.entity_id
_entity_poly.type
_entity_poly.pdbx_seq_one_letter_code
_entity_poly.pdbx_strand_id
1 'polypeptide(L)'
;MDVRKLIEQMDSELRALGASGELICEVGGYPVYAYRIEKDGGKKVYLSSGIHGDEPAGPLALLELIQRGGLDESCSWCVCPILNPTGLAAGTRENAEGYDLNRDYLRFKTEEVRAHAKWLEGVQADLAVSLHEDWESTGFYYYEINQLEDRPERYERIVEAVTPHLPMEPMNLIDDHDVRKPGWIYHHCDADEPENWPEAIYLAKRGCPLSFTFETPSSEELGKRVECHVAAVNSLMQLYHSQR
;
A
#
# COMPACT_ATOMS: atom_id res chain seq x y z
N MET A 1 -18.53 -2.99 -7.37
CA MET A 1 -17.36 -3.47 -8.16
C MET A 1 -17.38 -4.99 -8.24
N ASP A 2 -16.99 -5.59 -9.36
CA ASP A 2 -16.85 -7.05 -9.49
C ASP A 2 -15.42 -7.45 -9.07
N VAL A 3 -15.28 -7.92 -7.85
CA VAL A 3 -13.99 -8.25 -7.24
C VAL A 3 -13.32 -9.44 -7.90
N ARG A 4 -14.10 -10.45 -8.35
CA ARG A 4 -13.53 -11.61 -9.08
C ARG A 4 -12.87 -11.16 -10.38
N LYS A 5 -13.58 -10.34 -11.14
CA LYS A 5 -13.07 -9.80 -12.40
C LYS A 5 -11.82 -8.93 -12.16
N LEU A 6 -11.79 -8.14 -11.07
CA LEU A 6 -10.62 -7.34 -10.72
C LEU A 6 -9.41 -8.23 -10.39
N ILE A 7 -9.59 -9.29 -9.59
CA ILE A 7 -8.55 -10.26 -9.27
C ILE A 7 -8.02 -10.94 -10.53
N GLU A 8 -8.91 -11.41 -11.42
CA GLU A 8 -8.53 -12.04 -12.69
C GLU A 8 -7.73 -11.09 -13.59
N GLN A 9 -8.14 -9.83 -13.66
CA GLN A 9 -7.44 -8.81 -14.44
C GLN A 9 -6.05 -8.52 -13.85
N MET A 10 -5.93 -8.35 -12.54
CA MET A 10 -4.65 -8.18 -11.85
C MET A 10 -3.70 -9.35 -12.12
N ASP A 11 -4.19 -10.59 -11.97
CA ASP A 11 -3.40 -11.80 -12.23
C ASP A 11 -2.89 -11.84 -13.68
N SER A 12 -3.77 -11.54 -14.62
CA SER A 12 -3.41 -11.49 -16.04
C SER A 12 -2.32 -10.46 -16.35
N GLU A 13 -2.51 -9.23 -15.88
CA GLU A 13 -1.57 -8.13 -16.13
C GLU A 13 -0.20 -8.36 -15.47
N LEU A 14 -0.19 -8.79 -14.20
CA LEU A 14 1.06 -9.07 -13.49
C LEU A 14 1.84 -10.22 -14.12
N ARG A 15 1.15 -11.30 -14.55
CA ARG A 15 1.80 -12.41 -15.27
C ARG A 15 2.31 -11.99 -16.64
N ALA A 16 1.63 -11.08 -17.31
CA ALA A 16 2.12 -10.54 -18.59
C ALA A 16 3.43 -9.75 -18.42
N LEU A 17 3.68 -9.16 -17.24
CA LEU A 17 4.96 -8.55 -16.87
C LEU A 17 6.02 -9.58 -16.40
N GLY A 18 5.72 -10.87 -16.44
CA GLY A 18 6.63 -11.93 -16.00
C GLY A 18 6.60 -12.21 -14.49
N ALA A 19 5.59 -11.71 -13.78
CA ALA A 19 5.46 -11.98 -12.35
C ALA A 19 5.18 -13.45 -12.06
N SER A 20 5.85 -13.98 -11.04
CA SER A 20 5.48 -15.26 -10.41
C SER A 20 4.38 -15.01 -9.38
N GLY A 21 3.16 -15.46 -9.69
CA GLY A 21 2.00 -15.34 -8.79
C GLY A 21 1.81 -16.58 -7.92
N GLU A 22 1.61 -16.38 -6.64
CA GLU A 22 1.34 -17.41 -5.63
C GLU A 22 -0.06 -17.20 -5.05
N LEU A 23 -0.90 -18.24 -5.03
CA LEU A 23 -2.14 -18.27 -4.25
C LEU A 23 -1.75 -18.48 -2.78
N ILE A 24 -1.82 -17.42 -1.98
CA ILE A 24 -1.41 -17.49 -0.57
C ILE A 24 -2.51 -18.04 0.34
N CYS A 25 -3.78 -17.73 0.05
CA CYS A 25 -4.95 -18.34 0.69
C CYS A 25 -6.21 -18.14 -0.17
N GLU A 26 -7.32 -18.76 0.28
CA GLU A 26 -8.66 -18.55 -0.27
C GLU A 26 -9.64 -18.25 0.87
N VAL A 27 -10.35 -17.13 0.80
CA VAL A 27 -11.29 -16.68 1.84
C VAL A 27 -12.63 -16.28 1.23
N GLY A 28 -13.73 -16.81 1.78
CA GLY A 28 -15.07 -16.54 1.26
C GLY A 28 -15.25 -16.93 -0.22
N GLY A 29 -14.46 -17.88 -0.72
CA GLY A 29 -14.42 -18.30 -2.11
C GLY A 29 -13.69 -17.31 -3.03
N TYR A 30 -12.94 -16.36 -2.51
CA TYR A 30 -12.05 -15.47 -3.26
C TYR A 30 -10.60 -15.87 -3.04
N PRO A 31 -9.79 -16.00 -4.12
CA PRO A 31 -8.35 -16.22 -3.98
C PRO A 31 -7.66 -14.92 -3.54
N VAL A 32 -6.65 -15.05 -2.68
CA VAL A 32 -5.70 -14.00 -2.34
C VAL A 32 -4.37 -14.36 -2.97
N TYR A 33 -3.90 -13.53 -3.89
CA TYR A 33 -2.65 -13.73 -4.60
C TYR A 33 -1.60 -12.72 -4.15
N ALA A 34 -0.35 -13.20 -4.14
CA ALA A 34 0.83 -12.35 -4.03
C ALA A 34 1.82 -12.68 -5.14
N TYR A 35 2.60 -11.68 -5.57
CA TYR A 35 3.39 -11.76 -6.79
C TYR A 35 4.83 -11.32 -6.55
N ARG A 36 5.77 -11.91 -7.28
CA ARG A 36 7.16 -11.47 -7.35
C ARG A 36 7.59 -11.25 -8.78
N ILE A 37 8.24 -10.12 -9.04
CA ILE A 37 8.99 -9.83 -10.25
C ILE A 37 10.44 -9.67 -9.81
N GLU A 38 11.29 -10.63 -10.16
CA GLU A 38 12.69 -10.63 -9.73
C GLU A 38 13.57 -9.91 -10.74
N LYS A 39 14.51 -9.10 -10.23
CA LYS A 39 15.52 -8.41 -11.01
C LYS A 39 16.89 -8.55 -10.36
N ASP A 40 17.86 -9.05 -11.10
CA ASP A 40 19.21 -9.23 -10.61
C ASP A 40 19.85 -7.91 -10.19
N GLY A 41 20.26 -7.82 -8.91
CA GLY A 41 20.90 -6.64 -8.35
C GLY A 41 19.98 -5.41 -8.18
N GLY A 42 18.67 -5.56 -8.48
CA GLY A 42 17.69 -4.50 -8.28
C GLY A 42 17.31 -4.32 -6.81
N LYS A 43 16.93 -3.09 -6.44
CA LYS A 43 16.29 -2.82 -5.16
C LYS A 43 14.94 -3.53 -5.08
N LYS A 44 14.57 -3.97 -3.89
CA LYS A 44 13.30 -4.68 -3.66
C LYS A 44 12.24 -3.72 -3.15
N VAL A 45 11.18 -3.59 -3.91
CA VAL A 45 10.02 -2.76 -3.56
C VAL A 45 8.85 -3.67 -3.24
N TYR A 46 8.24 -3.45 -2.09
CA TYR A 46 6.96 -4.05 -1.73
C TYR A 46 5.83 -3.05 -1.99
N LEU A 47 4.75 -3.49 -2.61
CA LEU A 47 3.57 -2.68 -2.92
C LEU A 47 2.31 -3.46 -2.57
N SER A 48 1.47 -2.89 -1.70
CA SER A 48 0.20 -3.49 -1.27
C SER A 48 -0.98 -2.55 -1.41
N SER A 49 -2.17 -3.13 -1.48
CA SER A 49 -3.45 -2.42 -1.43
C SER A 49 -4.58 -3.34 -0.98
N GLY A 50 -5.75 -2.78 -0.74
CA GLY A 50 -6.97 -3.53 -0.47
C GLY A 50 -6.93 -4.39 0.79
N ILE A 51 -6.22 -3.93 1.83
CA ILE A 51 -6.28 -4.52 3.16
C ILE A 51 -7.59 -4.15 3.87
N HIS A 52 -8.12 -2.94 3.60
CA HIS A 52 -9.47 -2.56 3.95
C HIS A 52 -10.36 -2.64 2.71
N GLY A 53 -11.57 -3.20 2.87
CA GLY A 53 -12.42 -3.44 1.71
C GLY A 53 -13.27 -2.25 1.29
N ASP A 54 -13.42 -1.25 2.12
CA ASP A 54 -14.07 0.03 1.81
C ASP A 54 -13.13 1.04 1.12
N GLU A 55 -11.89 0.62 0.79
CA GLU A 55 -10.84 1.43 0.17
C GLU A 55 -10.56 0.98 -1.29
N PRO A 56 -11.50 1.17 -2.23
CA PRO A 56 -11.37 0.62 -3.59
C PRO A 56 -10.32 1.33 -4.46
N ALA A 57 -9.92 2.58 -4.12
CA ALA A 57 -8.99 3.32 -4.95
C ALA A 57 -7.59 2.70 -4.98
N GLY A 58 -7.13 2.10 -3.87
CA GLY A 58 -5.83 1.45 -3.80
C GLY A 58 -5.67 0.31 -4.82
N PRO A 59 -6.55 -0.72 -4.82
CA PRO A 59 -6.52 -1.78 -5.82
C PRO A 59 -6.66 -1.29 -7.27
N LEU A 60 -7.51 -0.30 -7.52
CA LEU A 60 -7.68 0.26 -8.86
C LEU A 60 -6.45 1.06 -9.31
N ALA A 61 -5.83 1.81 -8.42
CA ALA A 61 -4.59 2.53 -8.71
C ALA A 61 -3.43 1.58 -9.00
N LEU A 62 -3.36 0.46 -8.28
CA LEU A 62 -2.34 -0.55 -8.54
C LEU A 62 -2.53 -1.18 -9.92
N LEU A 63 -3.77 -1.49 -10.31
CA LEU A 63 -4.07 -1.98 -11.66
C LEU A 63 -3.65 -0.95 -12.73
N GLU A 64 -3.99 0.31 -12.53
CA GLU A 64 -3.64 1.40 -13.45
C GLU A 64 -2.12 1.59 -13.54
N LEU A 65 -1.39 1.52 -12.43
CA LEU A 65 0.08 1.55 -12.41
C LEU A 65 0.67 0.43 -13.27
N ILE A 66 0.17 -0.79 -13.12
CA ILE A 66 0.63 -1.96 -13.89
C ILE A 66 0.40 -1.72 -15.39
N GLN A 67 -0.81 -1.32 -15.76
CA GLN A 67 -1.21 -1.10 -17.15
C GLN A 67 -0.45 0.03 -17.85
N ARG A 68 -0.05 1.05 -17.09
CA ARG A 68 0.76 2.18 -17.57
C ARG A 68 2.27 1.90 -17.56
N GLY A 69 2.71 0.70 -17.13
CA GLY A 69 4.13 0.37 -17.03
C GLY A 69 4.83 1.11 -15.88
N GLY A 70 4.09 1.41 -14.80
CA GLY A 70 4.60 2.12 -13.62
C GLY A 70 5.44 1.26 -12.68
N LEU A 71 5.55 -0.04 -12.91
CA LEU A 71 6.49 -0.91 -12.19
C LEU A 71 7.85 -0.85 -12.88
N ASP A 72 8.77 -0.08 -12.29
CA ASP A 72 10.11 0.13 -12.84
C ASP A 72 10.88 -1.20 -13.02
N GLU A 73 11.33 -1.45 -14.25
CA GLU A 73 12.04 -2.68 -14.63
C GLU A 73 13.42 -2.83 -14.00
N SER A 74 13.95 -1.80 -13.35
CA SER A 74 15.22 -1.86 -12.62
C SER A 74 15.07 -2.38 -11.19
N CYS A 75 13.84 -2.52 -10.69
CA CYS A 75 13.52 -3.03 -9.36
C CYS A 75 12.99 -4.47 -9.40
N SER A 76 13.22 -5.20 -8.32
CA SER A 76 12.41 -6.36 -7.98
C SER A 76 11.16 -5.90 -7.27
N TRP A 77 10.01 -6.45 -7.64
CA TRP A 77 8.73 -6.12 -7.03
C TRP A 77 8.12 -7.29 -6.29
N CYS A 78 7.61 -7.01 -5.10
CA CYS A 78 6.76 -7.90 -4.33
C CYS A 78 5.40 -7.21 -4.20
N VAL A 79 4.34 -7.81 -4.74
CA VAL A 79 3.04 -7.13 -4.85
C VAL A 79 1.94 -7.97 -4.22
N CYS A 80 1.16 -7.37 -3.30
CA CYS A 80 -0.08 -7.96 -2.77
C CYS A 80 -1.25 -7.01 -3.11
N PRO A 81 -1.95 -7.23 -4.24
CA PRO A 81 -2.86 -6.23 -4.78
C PRO A 81 -4.20 -6.13 -4.07
N ILE A 82 -4.71 -7.24 -3.50
CA ILE A 82 -6.00 -7.29 -2.80
C ILE A 82 -5.88 -8.30 -1.67
N LEU A 83 -5.64 -7.81 -0.45
CA LEU A 83 -5.49 -8.67 0.72
C LEU A 83 -6.85 -9.06 1.32
N ASN A 84 -7.85 -8.17 1.25
CA ASN A 84 -9.20 -8.37 1.80
C ASN A 84 -10.27 -8.41 0.70
N PRO A 85 -10.33 -9.48 -0.10
CA PRO A 85 -11.30 -9.55 -1.18
C PRO A 85 -12.75 -9.66 -0.68
N THR A 86 -12.97 -10.19 0.52
CA THR A 86 -14.32 -10.32 1.11
C THR A 86 -14.84 -8.96 1.56
N GLY A 87 -14.02 -8.17 2.23
CA GLY A 87 -14.35 -6.79 2.60
C GLY A 87 -14.57 -5.93 1.35
N LEU A 88 -13.69 -6.06 0.34
CA LEU A 88 -13.81 -5.31 -0.91
C LEU A 88 -15.13 -5.64 -1.67
N ALA A 89 -15.57 -6.89 -1.63
CA ALA A 89 -16.85 -7.30 -2.21
C ALA A 89 -18.06 -6.76 -1.45
N ALA A 90 -17.93 -6.62 -0.12
CA ALA A 90 -18.96 -6.09 0.75
C ALA A 90 -18.92 -4.55 0.89
N GLY A 91 -17.80 -3.92 0.55
CA GLY A 91 -17.55 -2.50 0.81
C GLY A 91 -17.41 -2.19 2.29
N THR A 92 -16.77 -3.08 3.05
CA THR A 92 -16.54 -2.95 4.50
C THR A 92 -15.05 -2.91 4.80
N ARG A 93 -14.65 -2.16 5.83
CA ARG A 93 -13.27 -2.10 6.29
C ARG A 93 -12.74 -3.48 6.69
N GLU A 94 -13.53 -4.19 7.48
CA GLU A 94 -13.22 -5.50 8.00
C GLU A 94 -13.40 -6.59 6.93
N ASN A 95 -12.81 -7.76 7.17
CA ASN A 95 -13.08 -8.96 6.40
C ASN A 95 -14.45 -9.58 6.75
N ALA A 96 -14.83 -10.69 6.08
CA ALA A 96 -16.11 -11.36 6.32
C ALA A 96 -16.31 -11.89 7.74
N GLU A 97 -15.23 -12.03 8.53
CA GLU A 97 -15.28 -12.46 9.93
C GLU A 97 -15.34 -11.27 10.91
N GLY A 98 -15.35 -10.03 10.42
CA GLY A 98 -15.42 -8.81 11.22
C GLY A 98 -14.09 -8.38 11.84
N TYR A 99 -12.96 -8.77 11.22
CA TYR A 99 -11.64 -8.36 11.66
C TYR A 99 -11.06 -7.28 10.76
N ASP A 100 -10.49 -6.23 11.38
CA ASP A 100 -9.59 -5.30 10.73
C ASP A 100 -8.23 -5.99 10.51
N LEU A 101 -7.92 -6.31 9.26
CA LEU A 101 -6.68 -7.01 8.90
C LEU A 101 -5.44 -6.17 9.21
N ASN A 102 -5.56 -4.83 9.12
CA ASN A 102 -4.46 -3.91 9.40
C ASN A 102 -4.26 -3.64 10.91
N ARG A 103 -4.82 -4.49 11.77
CA ARG A 103 -4.60 -4.55 13.23
C ARG A 103 -4.17 -5.93 13.70
N ASP A 104 -3.96 -6.88 12.77
CA ASP A 104 -3.75 -8.30 13.10
C ASP A 104 -2.31 -8.80 12.93
N TYR A 105 -1.36 -7.99 12.48
CA TYR A 105 0.03 -8.41 12.19
C TYR A 105 0.89 -8.75 13.42
N LEU A 106 0.36 -8.63 14.63
CA LEU A 106 0.97 -9.15 15.84
C LEU A 106 0.36 -10.50 16.27
N ARG A 107 -0.96 -10.66 16.06
CA ARG A 107 -1.72 -11.78 16.60
C ARG A 107 -2.01 -12.88 15.59
N PHE A 108 -1.97 -12.56 14.30
CA PHE A 108 -2.19 -13.51 13.19
C PHE A 108 -3.47 -14.35 13.35
N LYS A 109 -4.59 -13.73 13.73
CA LYS A 109 -5.86 -14.41 13.97
C LYS A 109 -6.54 -14.80 12.66
N THR A 110 -6.48 -13.92 11.65
CA THR A 110 -7.13 -14.10 10.36
C THR A 110 -6.30 -14.98 9.42
N GLU A 111 -6.97 -15.65 8.49
CA GLU A 111 -6.28 -16.49 7.50
C GLU A 111 -5.47 -15.65 6.53
N GLU A 112 -6.03 -14.53 6.08
CA GLU A 112 -5.40 -13.58 5.19
C GLU A 112 -4.04 -13.10 5.74
N VAL A 113 -4.05 -12.59 6.99
CA VAL A 113 -2.82 -12.05 7.60
C VAL A 113 -1.81 -13.15 7.91
N ARG A 114 -2.24 -14.34 8.36
CA ARG A 114 -1.32 -15.48 8.53
C ARG A 114 -0.63 -15.88 7.23
N ALA A 115 -1.41 -16.02 6.16
CA ALA A 115 -0.89 -16.40 4.86
C ALA A 115 0.04 -15.33 4.29
N HIS A 116 -0.36 -14.07 4.40
CA HIS A 116 0.43 -12.93 3.94
C HIS A 116 1.74 -12.79 4.74
N ALA A 117 1.69 -12.84 6.06
CA ALA A 117 2.88 -12.78 6.91
C ALA A 117 3.87 -13.92 6.59
N LYS A 118 3.36 -15.14 6.35
CA LYS A 118 4.19 -16.27 5.92
C LYS A 118 4.85 -16.01 4.56
N TRP A 119 4.12 -15.46 3.60
CA TRP A 119 4.68 -15.10 2.30
C TRP A 119 5.74 -13.99 2.42
N LEU A 120 5.51 -13.01 3.31
CA LEU A 120 6.46 -11.94 3.63
C LEU A 120 7.74 -12.44 4.30
N GLU A 121 7.80 -13.65 4.88
CA GLU A 121 9.06 -14.22 5.40
C GLU A 121 10.14 -14.31 4.34
N GLY A 122 9.76 -14.53 3.07
CA GLY A 122 10.64 -14.53 1.92
C GLY A 122 10.90 -13.16 1.28
N VAL A 123 10.34 -12.08 1.85
CA VAL A 123 10.44 -10.72 1.30
C VAL A 123 11.31 -9.85 2.21
N GLN A 124 12.44 -9.38 1.68
CA GLN A 124 13.24 -8.34 2.30
C GLN A 124 13.14 -7.08 1.44
N ALA A 125 12.18 -6.23 1.74
CA ALA A 125 11.96 -5.00 1.00
C ALA A 125 12.91 -3.89 1.47
N ASP A 126 13.47 -3.15 0.52
CA ASP A 126 14.23 -1.91 0.77
C ASP A 126 13.28 -0.70 0.89
N LEU A 127 12.10 -0.82 0.27
CA LEU A 127 11.03 0.16 0.28
C LEU A 127 9.70 -0.58 0.32
N ALA A 128 8.77 -0.12 1.16
CA ALA A 128 7.39 -0.58 1.15
C ALA A 128 6.43 0.59 0.88
N VAL A 129 5.38 0.32 0.13
CA VAL A 129 4.29 1.27 -0.14
C VAL A 129 2.97 0.55 0.04
N SER A 130 2.09 1.12 0.86
CA SER A 130 0.71 0.66 1.04
C SER A 130 -0.27 1.72 0.59
N LEU A 131 -1.30 1.32 -0.16
CA LEU A 131 -2.31 2.25 -0.69
C LEU A 131 -3.61 2.09 0.10
N HIS A 132 -4.02 3.18 0.74
CA HIS A 132 -5.15 3.28 1.65
C HIS A 132 -6.06 4.46 1.32
N GLU A 133 -7.19 4.52 2.00
CA GLU A 133 -8.13 5.65 1.96
C GLU A 133 -8.63 5.97 3.37
N ASP A 134 -8.82 7.26 3.63
CA ASP A 134 -9.36 7.73 4.89
C ASP A 134 -10.70 8.46 4.68
N TRP A 135 -11.70 8.09 5.48
CA TRP A 135 -13.04 8.68 5.42
C TRP A 135 -13.17 10.00 6.20
N GLU A 136 -12.21 10.30 7.09
CA GLU A 136 -12.20 11.53 7.89
C GLU A 136 -11.41 12.65 7.23
N SER A 137 -10.45 12.32 6.36
CA SER A 137 -9.61 13.30 5.70
C SER A 137 -10.33 14.05 4.58
N THR A 138 -9.83 15.24 4.26
CA THR A 138 -10.31 16.10 3.18
C THR A 138 -9.28 16.28 2.07
N GLY A 139 -8.06 15.79 2.29
CA GLY A 139 -6.95 15.87 1.36
C GLY A 139 -6.07 14.61 1.43
N PHE A 140 -5.11 14.55 0.53
CA PHE A 140 -4.10 13.48 0.53
C PHE A 140 -3.12 13.66 1.68
N TYR A 141 -2.80 12.57 2.37
CA TYR A 141 -1.72 12.53 3.34
C TYR A 141 -0.99 11.19 3.31
N TYR A 142 0.10 11.09 4.06
CA TYR A 142 0.85 9.84 4.16
C TYR A 142 1.64 9.73 5.46
N TYR A 143 1.83 8.50 5.89
CA TYR A 143 2.81 8.14 6.90
C TYR A 143 4.13 7.76 6.23
N GLU A 144 5.24 8.25 6.78
CA GLU A 144 6.59 7.82 6.45
C GLU A 144 7.23 7.20 7.68
N ILE A 145 7.57 5.92 7.62
CA ILE A 145 8.47 5.27 8.56
C ILE A 145 9.84 5.20 7.89
N ASN A 146 10.84 5.86 8.47
CA ASN A 146 12.15 5.98 7.85
C ASN A 146 13.26 5.73 8.88
N GLN A 147 13.99 4.64 8.68
CA GLN A 147 15.15 4.24 9.47
C GLN A 147 16.47 4.58 8.75
N LEU A 148 16.39 5.27 7.62
CA LEU A 148 17.51 5.77 6.82
C LEU A 148 17.75 7.26 7.06
N GLU A 149 18.60 7.87 6.22
CA GLU A 149 18.78 9.32 6.19
C GLU A 149 17.48 10.04 5.84
N ASP A 150 17.16 11.07 6.60
CA ASP A 150 16.02 11.94 6.35
C ASP A 150 16.21 12.73 5.04
N ARG A 151 15.17 12.72 4.20
CA ARG A 151 15.19 13.36 2.89
C ARG A 151 13.93 14.20 2.66
N PRO A 152 13.90 15.41 3.21
CA PRO A 152 12.73 16.29 3.11
C PRO A 152 12.30 16.62 1.67
N GLU A 153 13.21 16.51 0.70
CA GLU A 153 12.91 16.72 -0.72
C GLU A 153 11.88 15.72 -1.29
N ARG A 154 11.68 14.56 -0.63
CA ARG A 154 10.61 13.62 -1.00
C ARG A 154 9.24 14.26 -0.86
N TYR A 155 9.03 15.03 0.20
CA TYR A 155 7.78 15.73 0.42
C TYR A 155 7.44 16.66 -0.74
N GLU A 156 8.38 17.52 -1.15
CA GLU A 156 8.14 18.50 -2.21
C GLU A 156 7.77 17.82 -3.54
N ARG A 157 8.41 16.69 -3.83
CA ARG A 157 8.12 15.93 -5.04
C ARG A 157 6.77 15.21 -4.99
N ILE A 158 6.41 14.64 -3.85
CA ILE A 158 5.10 14.02 -3.65
C ILE A 158 4.02 15.11 -3.79
N VAL A 159 4.17 16.25 -3.11
CA VAL A 159 3.23 17.39 -3.22
C VAL A 159 3.06 17.84 -4.66
N GLU A 160 4.16 18.04 -5.39
CA GLU A 160 4.13 18.45 -6.82
C GLU A 160 3.33 17.45 -7.66
N ALA A 161 3.47 16.15 -7.39
CA ALA A 161 2.80 15.08 -8.14
C ALA A 161 1.32 14.94 -7.81
N VAL A 162 0.94 15.05 -6.51
CA VAL A 162 -0.43 14.74 -6.07
C VAL A 162 -1.38 15.93 -6.15
N THR A 163 -0.88 17.17 -5.98
CA THR A 163 -1.74 18.37 -5.92
C THR A 163 -2.53 18.69 -7.20
N PRO A 164 -2.16 18.21 -8.41
CA PRO A 164 -3.05 18.31 -9.57
C PRO A 164 -4.33 17.46 -9.45
N HIS A 165 -4.35 16.45 -8.59
CA HIS A 165 -5.45 15.50 -8.42
C HIS A 165 -6.23 15.79 -7.13
N LEU A 166 -5.52 15.90 -6.00
CA LEU A 166 -6.09 16.17 -4.67
C LEU A 166 -5.22 17.16 -3.89
N PRO A 167 -5.80 18.05 -3.07
CA PRO A 167 -4.99 18.88 -2.17
C PRO A 167 -4.30 18.01 -1.12
N MET A 168 -3.23 18.52 -0.52
CA MET A 168 -2.68 17.94 0.70
C MET A 168 -3.65 18.15 1.86
N GLU A 169 -3.74 17.18 2.79
CA GLU A 169 -4.53 17.33 4.00
C GLU A 169 -4.00 18.53 4.82
N PRO A 170 -4.85 19.56 5.08
CA PRO A 170 -4.37 20.78 5.69
C PRO A 170 -4.29 20.74 7.23
N MET A 171 -4.82 19.70 7.87
CA MET A 171 -4.87 19.59 9.33
C MET A 171 -3.47 19.45 9.92
N ASN A 172 -3.28 20.03 11.10
CA ASN A 172 -2.02 19.93 11.85
C ASN A 172 -1.96 18.67 12.74
N LEU A 173 -3.09 18.02 12.94
CA LEU A 173 -3.25 16.76 13.64
C LEU A 173 -4.08 15.84 12.74
N ILE A 174 -3.54 14.70 12.36
CA ILE A 174 -4.20 13.70 11.53
C ILE A 174 -4.08 12.37 12.27
N ASP A 175 -5.20 11.71 12.51
CA ASP A 175 -5.25 10.42 13.20
C ASP A 175 -4.44 10.44 14.53
N ASP A 176 -4.64 11.49 15.33
CA ASP A 176 -3.93 11.80 16.57
C ASP A 176 -2.40 12.01 16.46
N HIS A 177 -1.86 12.12 15.23
CA HIS A 177 -0.45 12.41 14.98
C HIS A 177 -0.19 13.86 14.60
N ASP A 178 0.85 14.44 15.17
CA ASP A 178 1.40 15.72 14.71
C ASP A 178 1.98 15.56 13.31
N VAL A 179 1.60 16.47 12.40
CA VAL A 179 2.14 16.46 11.05
C VAL A 179 3.45 17.24 10.98
N ARG A 180 4.41 16.71 10.26
CA ARG A 180 5.69 17.37 10.01
C ARG A 180 5.56 18.54 9.01
N LYS A 181 4.70 18.36 8.01
CA LYS A 181 4.21 19.34 7.03
C LYS A 181 2.79 18.94 6.64
N PRO A 182 1.97 19.81 6.02
CA PRO A 182 0.62 19.45 5.60
C PRO A 182 0.59 18.10 4.87
N GLY A 183 -0.18 17.15 5.39
CA GLY A 183 -0.30 15.80 4.87
C GLY A 183 0.92 14.88 5.03
N TRP A 184 1.92 15.24 5.83
CA TRP A 184 3.08 14.38 6.08
C TRP A 184 3.25 14.06 7.56
N ILE A 185 3.02 12.80 7.91
CA ILE A 185 3.26 12.23 9.23
C ILE A 185 4.57 11.45 9.20
N TYR A 186 5.53 11.85 10.04
CA TYR A 186 6.78 11.11 10.23
C TYR A 186 6.61 10.19 11.44
N HIS A 187 6.36 8.91 11.15
CA HIS A 187 5.98 7.94 12.18
C HIS A 187 7.17 7.11 12.67
N HIS A 188 7.11 6.69 13.91
CA HIS A 188 8.08 5.76 14.49
C HIS A 188 7.79 4.31 14.04
N CYS A 189 8.77 3.40 14.25
CA CYS A 189 8.58 1.98 13.94
C CYS A 189 7.83 1.21 15.06
N ASP A 190 7.21 1.88 16.01
CA ASP A 190 6.40 1.28 17.06
C ASP A 190 4.93 1.57 16.80
N ALA A 191 4.07 0.58 17.02
CA ALA A 191 2.64 0.75 16.87
C ALA A 191 2.08 1.62 18.00
N ASP A 192 1.15 2.54 17.68
CA ASP A 192 0.46 3.38 18.66
C ASP A 192 -0.33 2.53 19.64
N GLU A 193 -0.96 1.49 19.11
CA GLU A 193 -1.59 0.43 19.90
C GLU A 193 -0.66 -0.79 19.95
N PRO A 194 0.09 -1.01 21.06
CA PRO A 194 1.10 -2.07 21.14
C PRO A 194 0.59 -3.48 20.83
N GLU A 195 -0.71 -3.72 21.00
CA GLU A 195 -1.36 -5.01 20.78
C GLU A 195 -1.95 -5.18 19.36
N ASN A 196 -1.99 -4.12 18.54
CA ASN A 196 -2.66 -4.08 17.26
C ASN A 196 -1.71 -3.52 16.17
N TRP A 197 -0.89 -4.40 15.59
CA TRP A 197 0.10 -3.95 14.61
C TRP A 197 -0.50 -3.84 13.22
N PRO A 198 -0.35 -2.67 12.57
CA PRO A 198 -0.58 -2.54 11.14
C PRO A 198 0.56 -3.18 10.32
N GLU A 199 0.28 -3.40 9.03
CA GLU A 199 1.24 -3.95 8.06
C GLU A 199 2.56 -3.16 8.03
N ALA A 200 2.50 -1.83 8.02
CA ALA A 200 3.68 -0.97 7.97
C ALA A 200 4.62 -1.18 9.16
N ILE A 201 4.07 -1.32 10.38
CA ILE A 201 4.86 -1.62 11.58
C ILE A 201 5.47 -3.02 11.49
N TYR A 202 4.70 -4.01 11.05
CA TYR A 202 5.21 -5.37 10.87
C TYR A 202 6.40 -5.40 9.90
N LEU A 203 6.31 -4.73 8.75
CA LEU A 203 7.39 -4.62 7.78
C LEU A 203 8.61 -3.91 8.36
N ALA A 204 8.43 -2.79 9.08
CA ALA A 204 9.51 -2.05 9.73
C ALA A 204 10.23 -2.89 10.79
N LYS A 205 9.50 -3.64 11.62
CA LYS A 205 10.05 -4.58 12.62
C LYS A 205 10.81 -5.76 11.99
N ARG A 206 10.50 -6.10 10.74
CA ARG A 206 11.20 -7.13 9.97
C ARG A 206 12.37 -6.59 9.15
N GLY A 207 12.70 -5.32 9.29
CA GLY A 207 13.89 -4.70 8.70
C GLY A 207 13.65 -3.99 7.37
N CYS A 208 12.39 -3.71 6.99
CA CYS A 208 12.12 -2.76 5.91
C CYS A 208 12.49 -1.36 6.38
N PRO A 209 13.53 -0.72 5.80
CA PRO A 209 14.08 0.51 6.36
C PRO A 209 13.29 1.76 6.00
N LEU A 210 12.42 1.68 5.00
CA LEU A 210 11.65 2.81 4.50
C LEU A 210 10.27 2.34 4.05
N SER A 211 9.21 2.95 4.59
CA SER A 211 7.85 2.67 4.14
C SER A 211 7.00 3.93 4.08
N PHE A 212 6.03 3.89 3.16
CA PHE A 212 5.01 4.92 2.96
C PHE A 212 3.62 4.26 2.98
N THR A 213 2.72 4.81 3.79
CA THR A 213 1.29 4.51 3.70
C THR A 213 0.61 5.74 3.13
N PHE A 214 0.13 5.64 1.90
CA PHE A 214 -0.55 6.72 1.19
C PHE A 214 -2.05 6.66 1.44
N GLU A 215 -2.64 7.80 1.82
CA GLU A 215 -4.04 7.94 2.17
C GLU A 215 -4.73 8.96 1.28
N THR A 216 -5.81 8.55 0.63
CA THR A 216 -6.67 9.47 -0.13
C THR A 216 -8.03 9.63 0.55
N PRO A 217 -8.65 10.82 0.50
CA PRO A 217 -9.94 11.05 1.15
C PRO A 217 -11.07 10.28 0.45
N SER A 218 -11.74 9.36 1.15
CA SER A 218 -12.82 8.53 0.60
C SER A 218 -14.02 9.33 0.08
N SER A 219 -14.18 10.58 0.53
CA SER A 219 -15.25 11.50 0.11
C SER A 219 -15.07 12.06 -1.30
N GLU A 220 -13.85 11.99 -1.86
CA GLU A 220 -13.55 12.49 -3.19
C GLU A 220 -13.91 11.51 -4.30
N GLU A 221 -14.00 12.00 -5.53
CA GLU A 221 -14.29 11.19 -6.71
C GLU A 221 -13.26 10.06 -6.88
N LEU A 222 -13.74 8.83 -7.10
CA LEU A 222 -12.89 7.65 -7.21
C LEU A 222 -11.76 7.78 -8.23
N GLY A 223 -12.05 8.38 -9.40
CA GLY A 223 -11.02 8.60 -10.43
C GLY A 223 -9.89 9.51 -9.96
N LYS A 224 -10.19 10.57 -9.20
CA LYS A 224 -9.17 11.46 -8.65
C LYS A 224 -8.30 10.76 -7.59
N ARG A 225 -8.91 9.93 -6.74
CA ARG A 225 -8.20 9.13 -5.72
C ARG A 225 -7.23 8.15 -6.39
N VAL A 226 -7.69 7.45 -7.41
CA VAL A 226 -6.87 6.54 -8.23
C VAL A 226 -5.67 7.27 -8.85
N GLU A 227 -5.92 8.39 -9.55
CA GLU A 227 -4.85 9.17 -10.18
C GLU A 227 -3.86 9.75 -9.14
N CYS A 228 -4.35 10.14 -7.96
CA CYS A 228 -3.51 10.63 -6.89
C CYS A 228 -2.54 9.54 -6.38
N HIS A 229 -3.03 8.32 -6.13
CA HIS A 229 -2.18 7.20 -5.76
C HIS A 229 -1.14 6.87 -6.85
N VAL A 230 -1.56 6.82 -8.11
CA VAL A 230 -0.65 6.58 -9.25
C VAL A 230 0.44 7.63 -9.29
N ALA A 231 0.09 8.90 -9.14
CA ALA A 231 1.04 10.01 -9.13
C ALA A 231 2.00 9.95 -7.96
N ALA A 232 1.51 9.64 -6.74
CA ALA A 232 2.31 9.51 -5.54
C ALA A 232 3.36 8.39 -5.67
N VAL A 233 2.95 7.19 -6.12
CA VAL A 233 3.85 6.05 -6.31
C VAL A 233 4.91 6.37 -7.36
N ASN A 234 4.51 6.90 -8.52
CA ASN A 234 5.45 7.24 -9.60
C ASN A 234 6.47 8.29 -9.15
N SER A 235 6.04 9.32 -8.42
CA SER A 235 6.93 10.35 -7.88
C SER A 235 7.94 9.77 -6.89
N LEU A 236 7.47 8.92 -5.97
CA LEU A 236 8.34 8.25 -5.00
C LEU A 236 9.38 7.37 -5.70
N MET A 237 8.98 6.60 -6.71
CA MET A 237 9.87 5.71 -7.45
C MET A 237 10.93 6.48 -8.22
N GLN A 238 10.61 7.60 -8.86
CA GLN A 238 11.58 8.46 -9.55
C GLN A 238 12.67 8.97 -8.60
N LEU A 239 12.31 9.37 -7.38
CA LEU A 239 13.26 9.78 -6.35
C LEU A 239 14.12 8.63 -5.84
N TYR A 240 13.50 7.46 -5.68
CA TYR A 240 14.17 6.28 -5.17
C TYR A 240 15.27 5.78 -6.12
N HIS A 241 15.11 6.00 -7.43
CA HIS A 241 16.10 5.65 -8.46
C HIS A 241 17.21 6.67 -8.62
N SER A 242 16.92 7.96 -8.44
CA SER A 242 17.93 9.02 -8.58
C SER A 242 19.02 8.98 -7.50
N GLN A 243 18.97 8.02 -6.59
CA GLN A 243 19.86 7.82 -5.45
C GLN A 243 20.96 6.75 -5.71
N ARG A 244 21.37 6.58 -6.98
CA ARG A 244 22.52 5.74 -7.33
C ARG A 244 23.83 6.50 -7.21
#